data_bcb87a32e2c60c9897f1719b6bdfc6c5
#
_entry.id   bcb87a32e2c60c9897f1719b6bdfc6c5
#
_cell.length_a   1.000
_cell.length_b   1.000
_cell.length_c   1.000
_cell.angle_alpha   90.00
_cell.angle_beta   90.00
_cell.angle_gamma   90.00
#
_symmetry.space_group_name_H-M   'P 1'
#
loop_
_entity.id
_entity.type
_entity.pdbx_description
1 polymer ?
#
loop_
_entity_poly.entity_id
_entity_poly.type
_entity_poly.pdbx_seq_one_letter_code
_entity_poly.pdbx_strand_id
1 'polypeptide(L)'
;MNIFYVHKDPVVAAKMLIDKHVVKMIIESAQMLSTAHRLLDGEQYEDRTKAGRRIKRWRLKSKNEEAIIYKASHVKHPSTVWVMTSAYNYFWLYKHMIALNDEFMLRYNHTIPHMTIRKLKEILKYPPKNISLSTIQTDPTPAMPDECKIPGDVVGSYRKYYVMKKKEMASWKAPSQPPQWYTEGVENG
;
A
#
# COMPACT_ATOMS: atom_id res chain seq x y z
N MET A 1 -2.69 8.22 2.27
CA MET A 1 -2.50 6.77 2.15
C MET A 1 -3.24 6.27 0.92
N ASN A 2 -2.67 5.37 0.14
CA ASN A 2 -3.30 4.82 -1.06
C ASN A 2 -2.65 3.46 -1.42
N ILE A 3 -3.18 2.73 -2.39
CA ILE A 3 -2.58 1.50 -2.96
C ILE A 3 -2.11 1.75 -4.40
N PHE A 4 -2.81 2.63 -5.14
CA PHE A 4 -2.62 2.84 -6.58
C PHE A 4 -2.75 1.53 -7.37
N TYR A 5 -3.96 0.96 -7.31
CA TYR A 5 -4.31 -0.32 -7.91
C TYR A 5 -4.45 -0.23 -9.43
N VAL A 6 -3.33 0.04 -10.13
CA VAL A 6 -3.31 0.25 -11.60
C VAL A 6 -3.27 -1.05 -12.41
N HIS A 7 -3.17 -2.20 -11.73
CA HIS A 7 -3.21 -3.54 -12.31
C HIS A 7 -3.65 -4.56 -11.25
N LYS A 8 -4.31 -5.65 -11.66
CA LYS A 8 -4.77 -6.71 -10.75
C LYS A 8 -3.60 -7.53 -10.17
N ASP A 9 -2.55 -7.75 -10.94
CA ASP A 9 -1.32 -8.37 -10.44
C ASP A 9 -0.47 -7.35 -9.67
N PRO A 10 -0.06 -7.65 -8.41
CA PRO A 10 0.66 -6.72 -7.56
C PRO A 10 2.07 -6.36 -8.06
N VAL A 11 2.74 -7.29 -8.74
CA VAL A 11 4.10 -7.07 -9.27
C VAL A 11 4.03 -6.18 -10.50
N VAL A 12 3.08 -6.44 -11.39
CA VAL A 12 2.85 -5.60 -12.58
C VAL A 12 2.41 -4.20 -12.15
N ALA A 13 1.51 -4.08 -11.15
CA ALA A 13 1.12 -2.79 -10.60
C ALA A 13 2.32 -1.98 -10.10
N ALA A 14 3.23 -2.60 -9.34
CA ALA A 14 4.43 -1.93 -8.82
C ALA A 14 5.31 -1.34 -9.94
N LYS A 15 5.54 -2.11 -11.01
CA LYS A 15 6.33 -1.68 -12.18
C LYS A 15 5.74 -0.48 -12.90
N MET A 16 4.42 -0.32 -12.85
CA MET A 16 3.70 0.76 -13.50
C MET A 16 3.67 2.08 -12.71
N LEU A 17 4.02 2.06 -11.42
CA LEU A 17 3.97 3.28 -10.60
C LEU A 17 5.08 4.27 -10.99
N ILE A 18 4.76 5.57 -10.86
CA ILE A 18 5.73 6.67 -11.01
C ILE A 18 6.79 6.61 -9.91
N ASP A 19 7.97 7.15 -10.17
CA ASP A 19 9.14 7.10 -9.29
C ASP A 19 8.85 7.52 -7.84
N LYS A 20 8.15 8.64 -7.66
CA LYS A 20 7.77 9.11 -6.32
C LYS A 20 6.89 8.14 -5.57
N HIS A 21 6.00 7.43 -6.29
CA HIS A 21 5.12 6.43 -5.66
C HIS A 21 5.86 5.14 -5.36
N VAL A 22 6.82 4.71 -6.18
CA VAL A 22 7.65 3.53 -5.88
C VAL A 22 8.26 3.64 -4.49
N VAL A 23 8.89 4.76 -4.17
CA VAL A 23 9.52 4.97 -2.84
C VAL A 23 8.48 5.11 -1.73
N LYS A 24 7.51 6.00 -1.93
CA LYS A 24 6.53 6.36 -0.92
C LYS A 24 5.63 5.18 -0.53
N MET A 25 5.20 4.38 -1.51
CA MET A 25 4.23 3.31 -1.27
C MET A 25 4.83 2.09 -0.56
N ILE A 26 6.14 1.92 -0.51
CA ILE A 26 6.79 0.94 0.38
C ILE A 26 6.39 1.22 1.83
N ILE A 27 6.52 2.47 2.27
CA ILE A 27 6.21 2.87 3.65
C ILE A 27 4.70 2.77 3.91
N GLU A 28 3.87 3.29 3.01
CA GLU A 28 2.40 3.28 3.19
C GLU A 28 1.84 1.85 3.20
N SER A 29 2.35 0.96 2.36
CA SER A 29 1.99 -0.46 2.37
C SER A 29 2.35 -1.11 3.70
N ALA A 30 3.57 -0.91 4.19
CA ALA A 30 3.99 -1.43 5.49
C ALA A 30 3.15 -0.87 6.65
N GLN A 31 2.71 0.39 6.57
CA GLN A 31 1.81 1.00 7.56
C GLN A 31 0.42 0.34 7.56
N MET A 32 -0.15 0.05 6.38
CA MET A 32 -1.44 -0.64 6.25
C MET A 32 -1.35 -2.09 6.75
N LEU A 33 -0.32 -2.82 6.36
CA LEU A 33 -0.07 -4.20 6.84
C LEU A 33 0.14 -4.23 8.36
N SER A 34 0.95 -3.31 8.89
CA SER A 34 1.15 -3.16 10.34
C SER A 34 -0.15 -2.82 11.09
N THR A 35 -0.98 -1.98 10.48
CA THR A 35 -2.29 -1.61 11.04
C THR A 35 -3.21 -2.82 11.09
N ALA A 36 -3.18 -3.71 10.08
CA ALA A 36 -3.93 -4.95 10.08
C ALA A 36 -3.54 -5.85 11.27
N HIS A 37 -2.25 -6.06 11.53
CA HIS A 37 -1.79 -6.81 12.71
C HIS A 37 -2.30 -6.22 14.02
N ARG A 38 -2.17 -4.90 14.16
CA ARG A 38 -2.57 -4.24 15.40
C ARG A 38 -4.06 -4.28 15.65
N LEU A 39 -4.90 -4.09 14.62
CA LEU A 39 -6.35 -4.09 14.81
C LEU A 39 -6.93 -5.49 14.97
N LEU A 40 -6.40 -6.48 14.25
CA LEU A 40 -6.94 -7.82 14.27
C LEU A 40 -6.41 -8.68 15.42
N ASP A 41 -5.14 -8.52 15.78
CA ASP A 41 -4.48 -9.37 16.80
C ASP A 41 -4.12 -8.60 18.07
N GLY A 42 -4.22 -7.27 18.07
CA GLY A 42 -3.84 -6.42 19.18
C GLY A 42 -4.98 -6.11 20.15
N GLU A 43 -4.63 -5.82 21.40
CA GLU A 43 -5.53 -5.31 22.42
C GLU A 43 -5.65 -3.78 22.34
N GLN A 44 -6.86 -3.25 22.21
CA GLN A 44 -7.11 -1.82 22.17
C GLN A 44 -6.96 -1.19 23.54
N TYR A 45 -6.27 -0.05 23.62
CA TYR A 45 -6.18 0.78 24.82
C TYR A 45 -6.25 2.27 24.46
N GLU A 46 -6.58 3.08 25.47
CA GLU A 46 -6.53 4.54 25.32
C GLU A 46 -5.13 5.06 25.67
N ASP A 47 -4.66 6.02 24.88
CA ASP A 47 -3.37 6.70 25.05
C ASP A 47 -3.56 8.20 24.81
N ARG A 48 -2.51 8.99 25.04
CA ARG A 48 -2.49 10.42 24.74
C ARG A 48 -1.39 10.75 23.74
N THR A 49 -1.68 11.65 22.82
CA THR A 49 -0.66 12.25 21.95
C THR A 49 0.26 13.16 22.78
N LYS A 50 1.40 13.54 22.22
CA LYS A 50 2.30 14.55 22.85
C LYS A 50 1.57 15.86 23.19
N ALA A 51 0.52 16.22 22.42
CA ALA A 51 -0.33 17.38 22.68
C ALA A 51 -1.51 17.09 23.63
N GLY A 52 -1.51 15.97 24.37
CA GLY A 52 -2.52 15.63 25.38
C GLY A 52 -3.85 15.07 24.80
N ARG A 53 -4.06 15.04 23.48
CA ARG A 53 -5.30 14.54 22.86
C ARG A 53 -5.44 13.02 23.04
N ARG A 54 -6.62 12.54 23.48
CA ARG A 54 -6.94 11.11 23.57
C ARG A 54 -6.83 10.44 22.19
N ILE A 55 -6.23 9.25 22.14
CA ILE A 55 -6.05 8.44 20.95
C ILE A 55 -6.18 6.97 21.28
N LYS A 56 -6.84 6.20 20.41
CA LYS A 56 -6.87 4.75 20.50
C LYS A 56 -5.58 4.16 19.96
N ARG A 57 -5.04 3.20 20.68
CA ARG A 57 -3.86 2.41 20.32
C ARG A 57 -4.17 0.93 20.44
N TRP A 58 -3.33 0.11 19.84
CA TRP A 58 -3.42 -1.36 19.89
C TRP A 58 -2.05 -1.92 20.21
N ARG A 59 -1.98 -2.75 21.24
CA ARG A 59 -0.76 -3.41 21.71
C ARG A 59 -0.78 -4.86 21.29
N LEU A 60 0.31 -5.33 20.67
CA LEU A 60 0.50 -6.73 20.33
C LEU A 60 1.03 -7.50 21.55
N LYS A 61 0.63 -8.78 21.69
CA LYS A 61 1.08 -9.64 22.78
C LYS A 61 2.55 -10.01 22.67
N SER A 62 3.04 -10.21 21.46
CA SER A 62 4.45 -10.50 21.17
C SER A 62 5.29 -9.24 21.39
N LYS A 63 6.23 -9.28 22.33
CA LYS A 63 7.16 -8.16 22.61
C LYS A 63 7.99 -7.79 21.37
N ASN A 64 8.41 -8.78 20.61
CA ASN A 64 9.17 -8.58 19.38
C ASN A 64 8.35 -7.85 18.32
N GLU A 65 7.13 -8.33 18.03
CA GLU A 65 6.23 -7.67 17.07
C GLU A 65 5.83 -6.27 17.53
N GLU A 66 5.55 -6.09 18.85
CA GLU A 66 5.21 -4.78 19.42
C GLU A 66 6.31 -3.75 19.21
N ALA A 67 7.57 -4.16 19.32
CA ALA A 67 8.72 -3.27 19.15
C ALA A 67 9.00 -2.91 17.67
N ILE A 68 8.68 -3.79 16.73
CA ILE A 68 9.09 -3.70 15.34
C ILE A 68 7.97 -3.18 14.43
N ILE A 69 6.74 -3.71 14.58
CA ILE A 69 5.58 -3.37 13.75
C ILE A 69 5.13 -1.93 14.02
N TYR A 70 4.89 -1.17 12.96
CA TYR A 70 4.45 0.21 13.06
C TYR A 70 3.17 0.36 13.88
N LYS A 71 3.01 1.50 14.53
CA LYS A 71 1.75 1.84 15.22
C LYS A 71 0.61 1.95 14.21
N ALA A 72 -0.59 1.55 14.62
CA ALA A 72 -1.78 1.68 13.79
C ALA A 72 -2.00 3.13 13.34
N SER A 73 -2.27 3.31 12.06
CA SER A 73 -2.53 4.60 11.45
C SER A 73 -3.62 4.50 10.39
N HIS A 74 -4.39 5.56 10.19
CA HIS A 74 -5.42 5.64 9.15
C HIS A 74 -6.38 4.43 9.16
N VAL A 75 -6.79 4.00 10.34
CA VAL A 75 -7.55 2.76 10.58
C VAL A 75 -8.88 2.67 9.82
N LYS A 76 -9.49 3.81 9.49
CA LYS A 76 -10.75 3.90 8.73
C LYS A 76 -10.55 4.19 7.24
N HIS A 77 -9.30 4.31 6.78
CA HIS A 77 -9.04 4.58 5.36
C HIS A 77 -9.48 3.38 4.50
N PRO A 78 -10.18 3.58 3.37
CA PRO A 78 -10.70 2.49 2.54
C PRO A 78 -9.65 1.42 2.18
N SER A 79 -8.45 1.83 1.79
CA SER A 79 -7.35 0.90 1.50
C SER A 79 -6.92 0.08 2.71
N THR A 80 -6.89 0.68 3.92
CA THR A 80 -6.55 -0.03 5.16
C THR A 80 -7.63 -1.05 5.52
N VAL A 81 -8.90 -0.66 5.38
CA VAL A 81 -10.05 -1.57 5.60
C VAL A 81 -9.99 -2.73 4.64
N TRP A 82 -9.76 -2.48 3.34
CA TRP A 82 -9.65 -3.52 2.33
C TRP A 82 -8.54 -4.55 2.64
N VAL A 83 -7.38 -4.12 3.08
CA VAL A 83 -6.28 -5.01 3.47
C VAL A 83 -6.68 -5.96 4.60
N MET A 84 -7.50 -5.49 5.54
CA MET A 84 -7.93 -6.28 6.70
C MET A 84 -9.08 -7.25 6.41
N THR A 85 -9.73 -7.16 5.25
CA THR A 85 -10.91 -8.00 4.96
C THR A 85 -10.58 -9.44 4.66
N SER A 86 -9.39 -9.75 4.12
CA SER A 86 -9.00 -11.14 3.83
C SER A 86 -7.49 -11.32 3.74
N ALA A 87 -7.04 -12.55 3.96
CA ALA A 87 -5.65 -12.95 3.76
C ALA A 87 -5.22 -12.73 2.30
N TYR A 88 -6.12 -12.90 1.33
CA TYR A 88 -5.82 -12.64 -0.09
C TYR A 88 -5.42 -11.18 -0.32
N ASN A 89 -6.22 -10.23 0.17
CA ASN A 89 -5.96 -8.81 0.04
C ASN A 89 -4.68 -8.39 0.78
N TYR A 90 -4.45 -8.98 1.96
CA TYR A 90 -3.23 -8.79 2.72
C TYR A 90 -2.00 -9.24 1.92
N PHE A 91 -2.02 -10.44 1.35
CA PHE A 91 -0.92 -10.98 0.54
C PHE A 91 -0.72 -10.21 -0.76
N TRP A 92 -1.80 -9.71 -1.37
CA TRP A 92 -1.69 -8.83 -2.53
C TRP A 92 -0.84 -7.60 -2.18
N LEU A 93 -1.18 -6.89 -1.08
CA LEU A 93 -0.44 -5.71 -0.66
C LEU A 93 0.99 -6.02 -0.22
N TYR A 94 1.20 -7.15 0.46
CA TYR A 94 2.55 -7.59 0.82
C TYR A 94 3.42 -7.83 -0.42
N LYS A 95 2.92 -8.56 -1.41
CA LYS A 95 3.63 -8.80 -2.67
C LYS A 95 3.91 -7.49 -3.41
N HIS A 96 2.94 -6.58 -3.42
CA HIS A 96 3.10 -5.25 -4.01
C HIS A 96 4.21 -4.46 -3.31
N MET A 97 4.26 -4.47 -1.98
CA MET A 97 5.31 -3.81 -1.19
C MET A 97 6.71 -4.36 -1.52
N ILE A 98 6.84 -5.67 -1.69
CA ILE A 98 8.12 -6.30 -2.07
C ILE A 98 8.51 -5.88 -3.49
N ALA A 99 7.60 -5.96 -4.45
CA ALA A 99 7.84 -5.56 -5.82
C ALA A 99 8.19 -4.06 -5.97
N LEU A 100 7.60 -3.19 -5.13
CA LEU A 100 7.98 -1.78 -5.05
C LEU A 100 9.43 -1.60 -4.58
N ASN A 101 9.89 -2.44 -3.64
CA ASN A 101 11.29 -2.41 -3.23
C ASN A 101 12.24 -2.84 -4.35
N ASP A 102 11.85 -3.84 -5.14
CA ASP A 102 12.65 -4.28 -6.29
C ASP A 102 12.75 -3.16 -7.34
N GLU A 103 11.64 -2.45 -7.62
CA GLU A 103 11.64 -1.26 -8.46
C GLU A 103 12.48 -0.11 -7.87
N PHE A 104 12.41 0.11 -6.55
CA PHE A 104 13.25 1.08 -5.86
C PHE A 104 14.74 0.78 -6.03
N MET A 105 15.14 -0.47 -5.82
CA MET A 105 16.53 -0.87 -6.00
C MET A 105 16.99 -0.72 -7.45
N LEU A 106 16.15 -1.14 -8.40
CA LEU A 106 16.42 -1.09 -9.82
C LEU A 106 16.57 0.36 -10.33
N ARG A 107 15.54 1.20 -10.10
CA ARG A 107 15.48 2.57 -10.63
C ARG A 107 16.48 3.52 -10.01
N TYR A 108 16.86 3.29 -8.76
CA TYR A 108 17.77 4.18 -8.02
C TYR A 108 19.16 3.58 -7.83
N ASN A 109 19.44 2.44 -8.49
CA ASN A 109 20.72 1.72 -8.41
C ASN A 109 21.14 1.44 -6.96
N HIS A 110 20.18 1.06 -6.11
CA HIS A 110 20.47 0.67 -4.74
C HIS A 110 20.83 -0.80 -4.63
N THR A 111 21.88 -1.11 -3.91
CA THR A 111 22.31 -2.48 -3.59
C THR A 111 21.69 -2.99 -2.28
N ILE A 112 21.15 -2.07 -1.48
CA ILE A 112 20.57 -2.36 -0.17
C ILE A 112 19.06 -2.08 -0.23
N PRO A 113 18.20 -3.02 0.22
CA PRO A 113 16.76 -2.81 0.26
C PRO A 113 16.36 -1.62 1.14
N HIS A 114 15.24 -1.01 0.83
CA HIS A 114 14.66 0.08 1.62
C HIS A 114 14.58 -0.30 3.11
N MET A 115 14.87 0.65 4.01
CA MET A 115 14.93 0.39 5.46
C MET A 115 13.64 -0.26 6.02
N THR A 116 12.48 0.12 5.52
CA THR A 116 11.19 -0.49 5.91
C THR A 116 11.16 -1.99 5.59
N ILE A 117 11.67 -2.39 4.43
CA ILE A 117 11.74 -3.80 4.00
C ILE A 117 12.70 -4.58 4.90
N ARG A 118 13.89 -4.04 5.13
CA ARG A 118 14.89 -4.67 6.02
C ARG A 118 14.34 -4.92 7.42
N LYS A 119 13.48 -4.02 7.90
CA LYS A 119 12.90 -4.08 9.24
C LYS A 119 11.67 -5.00 9.32
N LEU A 120 10.81 -4.99 8.31
CA LEU A 120 9.44 -5.51 8.44
C LEU A 120 9.13 -6.70 7.54
N LYS A 121 9.92 -6.98 6.51
CA LYS A 121 9.65 -8.03 5.51
C LYS A 121 9.30 -9.37 6.15
N GLU A 122 10.13 -9.85 7.08
CA GLU A 122 9.96 -11.18 7.65
C GLU A 122 8.74 -11.29 8.58
N ILE A 123 8.43 -10.23 9.30
CA ILE A 123 7.25 -10.20 10.20
C ILE A 123 5.96 -10.07 9.39
N LEU A 124 5.92 -9.15 8.42
CA LEU A 124 4.73 -8.90 7.60
C LEU A 124 4.50 -9.96 6.52
N LYS A 125 5.40 -10.92 6.36
CA LYS A 125 5.23 -12.07 5.45
C LYS A 125 4.01 -12.92 5.81
N TYR A 126 3.67 -12.97 7.06
CA TYR A 126 2.53 -13.73 7.57
C TYR A 126 1.40 -12.77 7.93
N PRO A 127 0.15 -13.08 7.53
CA PRO A 127 -0.99 -12.23 7.88
C PRO A 127 -1.33 -12.35 9.37
N PRO A 128 -2.11 -11.40 9.92
CA PRO A 128 -2.65 -11.51 11.27
C PRO A 128 -3.40 -12.82 11.47
N LYS A 129 -3.38 -13.37 12.69
CA LYS A 129 -4.03 -14.66 13.02
C LYS A 129 -5.55 -14.59 12.90
N ASN A 130 -6.12 -13.44 13.22
CA ASN A 130 -7.58 -13.22 13.21
C ASN A 130 -8.11 -12.66 11.88
N ILE A 131 -7.32 -12.70 10.80
CA ILE A 131 -7.80 -12.29 9.48
C ILE A 131 -8.67 -13.40 8.85
N SER A 132 -9.66 -13.01 8.06
CA SER A 132 -10.43 -13.98 7.26
C SER A 132 -9.53 -14.68 6.24
N LEU A 133 -9.58 -16.02 6.21
CA LEU A 133 -8.83 -16.87 5.29
C LEU A 133 -9.47 -16.96 3.88
N SER A 134 -10.42 -16.08 3.55
CA SER A 134 -11.01 -16.04 2.22
C SER A 134 -9.92 -15.91 1.14
N THR A 135 -10.02 -16.75 0.11
CA THR A 135 -9.16 -16.76 -1.07
C THR A 135 -9.74 -15.95 -2.23
N ILE A 136 -10.92 -15.33 -2.02
CA ILE A 136 -11.58 -14.54 -3.04
C ILE A 136 -10.86 -13.20 -3.19
N GLN A 137 -10.42 -12.93 -4.41
CA GLN A 137 -9.87 -11.62 -4.77
C GLN A 137 -11.01 -10.59 -4.79
N THR A 138 -10.80 -9.48 -4.09
CA THR A 138 -11.68 -8.32 -4.17
C THR A 138 -10.88 -7.11 -4.64
N ASP A 139 -11.53 -6.20 -5.35
CA ASP A 139 -10.92 -4.94 -5.72
C ASP A 139 -11.01 -3.94 -4.54
N PRO A 140 -9.96 -3.12 -4.32
CA PRO A 140 -10.01 -2.10 -3.27
C PRO A 140 -11.03 -1.01 -3.61
N THR A 141 -11.64 -0.41 -2.58
CA THR A 141 -12.46 0.79 -2.78
C THR A 141 -11.61 1.92 -3.35
N PRO A 142 -12.00 2.52 -4.49
CA PRO A 142 -11.25 3.62 -5.11
C PRO A 142 -11.07 4.82 -4.17
N ALA A 143 -9.82 5.15 -3.84
CA ALA A 143 -9.45 6.25 -2.95
C ALA A 143 -8.89 7.43 -3.76
N MET A 144 -9.77 8.15 -4.45
CA MET A 144 -9.45 9.24 -5.36
C MET A 144 -10.64 10.19 -5.50
N PRO A 145 -10.48 11.40 -6.12
CA PRO A 145 -11.60 12.29 -6.45
C PRO A 145 -12.63 11.61 -7.34
N ASP A 146 -13.90 11.99 -7.19
CA ASP A 146 -15.02 11.31 -7.86
C ASP A 146 -14.95 11.40 -9.39
N GLU A 147 -14.42 12.49 -9.92
CA GLU A 147 -14.22 12.64 -11.37
C GLU A 147 -13.24 11.63 -12.00
N CYS A 148 -12.42 10.99 -11.18
CA CYS A 148 -11.52 9.93 -11.63
C CYS A 148 -12.14 8.53 -11.52
N LYS A 149 -13.27 8.37 -10.84
CA LYS A 149 -13.91 7.08 -10.62
C LYS A 149 -14.69 6.63 -11.84
N ILE A 150 -14.50 5.38 -12.23
CA ILE A 150 -15.26 4.68 -13.27
C ILE A 150 -16.06 3.59 -12.58
N PRO A 151 -17.40 3.65 -12.58
CA PRO A 151 -18.22 2.62 -11.95
C PRO A 151 -17.89 1.22 -12.47
N GLY A 152 -17.64 0.28 -11.56
CA GLY A 152 -17.32 -1.11 -11.90
C GLY A 152 -15.89 -1.36 -12.41
N ASP A 153 -15.08 -0.31 -12.62
CA ASP A 153 -13.69 -0.46 -13.07
C ASP A 153 -12.71 0.27 -12.14
N VAL A 154 -12.21 -0.46 -11.16
CA VAL A 154 -11.25 0.06 -10.17
C VAL A 154 -9.88 0.33 -10.80
N VAL A 155 -9.40 -0.56 -11.66
CA VAL A 155 -8.12 -0.39 -12.36
C VAL A 155 -8.17 0.84 -13.28
N GLY A 156 -9.20 0.95 -14.10
CA GLY A 156 -9.41 2.11 -14.97
C GLY A 156 -9.52 3.43 -14.17
N SER A 157 -10.19 3.40 -13.02
CA SER A 157 -10.28 4.56 -12.11
C SER A 157 -8.89 5.02 -11.64
N TYR A 158 -8.01 4.10 -11.23
CA TYR A 158 -6.66 4.46 -10.81
C TYR A 158 -5.78 4.92 -11.98
N ARG A 159 -5.93 4.34 -13.17
CA ARG A 159 -5.24 4.80 -14.39
C ARG A 159 -5.69 6.21 -14.77
N LYS A 160 -7.00 6.47 -14.81
CA LYS A 160 -7.56 7.81 -15.03
C LYS A 160 -7.05 8.82 -14.00
N TYR A 161 -6.97 8.43 -12.73
CA TYR A 161 -6.43 9.28 -11.68
C TYR A 161 -4.96 9.63 -11.93
N TYR A 162 -4.16 8.71 -12.45
CA TYR A 162 -2.76 8.97 -12.83
C TYR A 162 -2.67 10.00 -13.96
N VAL A 163 -3.41 9.80 -15.02
CA VAL A 163 -3.44 10.70 -16.19
C VAL A 163 -3.90 12.10 -15.79
N MET A 164 -5.01 12.20 -15.05
CA MET A 164 -5.62 13.48 -14.73
C MET A 164 -4.92 14.28 -13.63
N LYS A 165 -4.41 13.58 -12.59
CA LYS A 165 -4.00 14.23 -11.33
C LYS A 165 -2.54 13.99 -10.96
N LYS A 166 -1.80 13.16 -11.70
CA LYS A 166 -0.41 12.84 -11.40
C LYS A 166 0.56 13.21 -12.52
N LYS A 167 0.07 13.78 -13.62
CA LYS A 167 0.83 14.17 -14.80
C LYS A 167 2.07 15.02 -14.46
N GLU A 168 1.92 16.04 -13.63
CA GLU A 168 3.02 16.96 -13.27
C GLU A 168 4.18 16.28 -12.50
N MET A 169 3.89 15.19 -11.78
CA MET A 169 4.90 14.46 -11.00
C MET A 169 5.32 13.14 -11.64
N ALA A 170 4.75 12.81 -12.81
CA ALA A 170 4.94 11.53 -13.44
C ALA A 170 6.33 11.44 -14.06
N SER A 171 7.11 10.49 -13.59
CA SER A 171 8.41 10.12 -14.13
C SER A 171 8.69 8.64 -13.89
N TRP A 172 9.46 8.06 -14.80
CA TRP A 172 9.94 6.67 -14.72
C TRP A 172 11.43 6.67 -15.05
N LYS A 173 12.27 6.40 -14.04
CA LYS A 173 13.72 6.28 -14.24
C LYS A 173 14.05 4.99 -14.97
N ALA A 174 15.00 5.07 -15.90
CA ALA A 174 15.53 3.90 -16.57
C ALA A 174 16.00 2.80 -15.56
N PRO A 175 15.80 1.52 -15.89
CA PRO A 175 15.31 0.99 -17.16
C PRO A 175 13.77 0.97 -17.27
N SER A 176 13.03 1.42 -16.25
CA SER A 176 11.56 1.46 -16.27
C SER A 176 11.05 2.51 -17.26
N GLN A 177 9.90 2.23 -17.87
CA GLN A 177 9.26 3.08 -18.85
C GLN A 177 7.82 3.42 -18.45
N PRO A 178 7.25 4.55 -18.91
CA PRO A 178 5.83 4.80 -18.76
C PRO A 178 5.00 3.65 -19.34
N PRO A 179 3.96 3.15 -18.63
CA PRO A 179 3.11 2.14 -19.20
C PRO A 179 2.27 2.69 -20.37
N GLN A 180 1.97 1.84 -21.36
CA GLN A 180 1.26 2.23 -22.59
C GLN A 180 -0.05 2.98 -22.29
N TRP A 181 -0.86 2.50 -21.33
CA TRP A 181 -2.12 3.15 -20.95
C TRP A 181 -1.93 4.59 -20.45
N TYR A 182 -0.74 4.92 -19.91
CA TYR A 182 -0.43 6.26 -19.43
C TYR A 182 -0.06 7.17 -20.60
N THR A 183 0.81 6.73 -21.52
CA THR A 183 1.20 7.50 -22.71
C THR A 183 -0.02 7.79 -23.58
N GLU A 184 -0.82 6.76 -23.90
CA GLU A 184 -2.06 6.92 -24.66
C GLU A 184 -3.07 7.83 -23.94
N GLY A 185 -3.22 7.72 -22.63
CA GLY A 185 -4.14 8.55 -21.86
C GLY A 185 -3.73 10.02 -21.79
N VAL A 186 -2.43 10.33 -21.84
CA VAL A 186 -1.93 11.72 -21.88
C VAL A 186 -2.04 12.34 -23.26
N GLU A 187 -1.90 11.54 -24.32
CA GLU A 187 -2.03 11.99 -25.72
C GLU A 187 -3.49 12.28 -26.10
N ASN A 188 -4.44 11.55 -25.55
CA ASN A 188 -5.87 11.64 -25.88
C ASN A 188 -6.68 12.53 -24.90
N GLY A 189 -6.07 13.11 -23.89
CA GLY A 189 -6.73 13.95 -22.87
C GLY A 189 -6.11 15.32 -22.77
#